data_f10e25f96e43e6462f8e8179bca7688c
#
_entry.id   f10e25f96e43e6462f8e8179bca7688c
#
_cell.length_a   1.000
_cell.length_b   1.000
_cell.length_c   1.000
_cell.angle_alpha   90.00
_cell.angle_beta   90.00
_cell.angle_gamma   90.00
#
_symmetry.space_group_name_H-M   'P 1'
#
loop_
_entity.id
_entity.type
_entity.pdbx_description
1 polymer ?
#
loop_
_entity_poly.entity_id
_entity_poly.type
_entity_poly.pdbx_seq_one_letter_code
_entity_poly.pdbx_strand_id
1 'polypeptide(L)'
;NTDSQGLKGTDYTNAIALLADTDNYQYNVISVPGLYAADYGTQTTSILNNTIARGDSIFVMDLVAYNSSIAAVTGQAGGVDSSYAAAYWPWVQTIDPNTGELVFIPPSTFIPGIYAFTDASADPWFAPAGINRGGMGQVVRAERKLTSANRDSLYEANVNPIATFPNQGVVVFGQKTLQKAASALDRVNVRRLLITLKDFISQIAD
;
A
#
# COMPACT_ATOMS: atom_id res chain seq x y z
N ASN A 1 -9.89 0.23 -21.44
CA ASN A 1 -9.08 1.43 -21.65
C ASN A 1 -7.79 1.25 -20.87
N THR A 2 -6.63 1.34 -21.51
CA THR A 2 -5.31 1.19 -20.89
C THR A 2 -4.73 2.55 -20.45
N ASP A 3 -5.46 3.63 -20.67
CA ASP A 3 -5.02 4.99 -20.35
C ASP A 3 -5.47 5.38 -18.95
N SER A 4 -4.56 5.88 -18.14
CA SER A 4 -4.83 6.38 -16.80
C SER A 4 -4.08 7.68 -16.58
N GLN A 5 -4.75 8.67 -16.02
CA GLN A 5 -4.16 9.98 -15.68
C GLN A 5 -3.45 10.67 -16.87
N GLY A 6 -3.96 10.46 -18.09
CA GLY A 6 -3.34 10.99 -19.31
C GLY A 6 -2.14 10.22 -19.83
N LEU A 7 -1.75 9.11 -19.18
CA LEU A 7 -0.67 8.22 -19.58
C LEU A 7 -1.23 6.94 -20.22
N LYS A 8 -0.52 6.39 -21.17
CA LYS A 8 -0.87 5.11 -21.80
C LYS A 8 -0.34 3.93 -20.97
N GLY A 9 -1.00 2.77 -21.06
CA GLY A 9 -0.53 1.57 -20.38
C GLY A 9 0.91 1.19 -20.74
N THR A 10 1.35 1.46 -21.98
CA THR A 10 2.73 1.24 -22.42
C THR A 10 3.75 2.11 -21.71
N ASP A 11 3.39 3.34 -21.32
CA ASP A 11 4.30 4.25 -20.61
C ASP A 11 4.59 3.71 -19.19
N TYR A 12 3.57 3.17 -18.54
CA TYR A 12 3.75 2.45 -17.26
C TYR A 12 4.64 1.22 -17.42
N THR A 13 4.46 0.43 -18.49
CA THR A 13 5.30 -0.74 -18.76
C THR A 13 6.78 -0.35 -18.95
N ASN A 14 7.04 0.73 -19.67
CA ASN A 14 8.39 1.25 -19.88
C ASN A 14 9.01 1.75 -18.57
N ALA A 15 8.24 2.48 -17.75
CA ALA A 15 8.70 2.95 -16.44
C ALA A 15 9.01 1.78 -15.48
N ILE A 16 8.18 0.73 -15.48
CA ILE A 16 8.41 -0.47 -14.67
C ILE A 16 9.67 -1.21 -15.13
N ALA A 17 9.88 -1.32 -16.45
CA ALA A 17 11.09 -1.94 -17.01
C ALA A 17 12.36 -1.17 -16.61
N LEU A 18 12.29 0.16 -16.59
CA LEU A 18 13.38 0.99 -16.11
C LEU A 18 13.67 0.77 -14.62
N LEU A 19 12.62 0.69 -13.79
CA LEU A 19 12.72 0.43 -12.36
C LEU A 19 13.16 -1.02 -12.02
N ALA A 20 13.29 -1.91 -12.99
CA ALA A 20 13.85 -3.25 -12.77
C ALA A 20 15.37 -3.24 -12.52
N ASP A 21 16.05 -2.18 -12.93
CA ASP A 21 17.48 -1.98 -12.72
C ASP A 21 17.76 -1.60 -11.25
N THR A 22 18.29 -2.54 -10.48
CA THR A 22 18.59 -2.36 -9.04
C THR A 22 19.83 -1.54 -8.78
N ASP A 23 20.75 -1.45 -9.75
CA ASP A 23 22.01 -0.72 -9.58
C ASP A 23 21.80 0.79 -9.69
N ASN A 24 20.90 1.20 -10.59
CA ASN A 24 20.60 2.60 -10.83
C ASN A 24 19.44 3.16 -10.01
N TYR A 25 18.49 2.30 -9.60
CA TYR A 25 17.26 2.70 -8.90
C TYR A 25 17.10 1.95 -7.59
N GLN A 26 17.42 2.60 -6.48
CA GLN A 26 17.26 2.06 -5.13
C GLN A 26 16.02 2.64 -4.46
N TYR A 27 15.09 1.77 -4.04
CA TYR A 27 13.90 2.12 -3.28
C TYR A 27 13.38 0.91 -2.51
N ASN A 28 12.77 1.13 -1.36
CA ASN A 28 12.21 0.07 -0.51
C ASN A 28 10.68 0.05 -0.48
N VAL A 29 10.04 1.04 -1.08
CA VAL A 29 8.57 1.12 -1.22
C VAL A 29 8.24 1.65 -2.60
N ILE A 30 7.27 1.04 -3.27
CA ILE A 30 6.69 1.54 -4.51
C ILE A 30 5.19 1.71 -4.35
N SER A 31 4.64 2.81 -4.86
CA SER A 31 3.21 3.05 -4.99
C SER A 31 2.92 3.80 -6.28
N VAL A 32 1.76 3.53 -6.88
CA VAL A 32 1.29 4.23 -8.09
C VAL A 32 -0.16 4.64 -7.83
N PRO A 33 -0.37 5.76 -7.12
CA PRO A 33 -1.70 6.20 -6.73
C PRO A 33 -2.61 6.44 -7.95
N GLY A 34 -3.83 5.89 -7.90
CA GLY A 34 -4.79 5.98 -9.00
C GLY A 34 -4.71 4.86 -10.03
N LEU A 35 -3.70 3.99 -9.94
CA LEU A 35 -3.61 2.77 -10.74
C LEU A 35 -4.11 1.58 -9.90
N TYR A 36 -5.41 1.32 -9.93
CA TYR A 36 -6.03 0.27 -9.11
C TYR A 36 -6.24 -1.04 -9.88
N ALA A 37 -6.11 -2.15 -9.16
CA ALA A 37 -6.04 -3.49 -9.75
C ALA A 37 -7.31 -3.88 -10.52
N ALA A 38 -8.49 -3.39 -10.12
CA ALA A 38 -9.76 -3.73 -10.74
C ALA A 38 -9.84 -3.33 -12.23
N ASP A 39 -9.28 -2.17 -12.59
CA ASP A 39 -9.35 -1.65 -13.96
C ASP A 39 -8.00 -1.75 -14.69
N TYR A 40 -6.89 -1.77 -13.96
CA TYR A 40 -5.52 -1.75 -14.50
C TYR A 40 -4.73 -2.99 -14.06
N GLY A 41 -5.38 -4.15 -14.06
CA GLY A 41 -4.81 -5.41 -13.58
C GLY A 41 -3.49 -5.81 -14.25
N THR A 42 -3.32 -5.53 -15.54
CA THR A 42 -2.07 -5.82 -16.26
C THR A 42 -0.90 -5.03 -15.71
N GLN A 43 -1.08 -3.72 -15.51
CA GLN A 43 -0.04 -2.82 -15.03
C GLN A 43 0.30 -3.11 -13.56
N THR A 44 -0.71 -3.28 -12.71
CA THR A 44 -0.51 -3.59 -11.29
C THR A 44 0.16 -4.96 -11.09
N THR A 45 -0.19 -5.95 -11.90
CA THR A 45 0.50 -7.26 -11.91
C THR A 45 1.95 -7.12 -12.37
N SER A 46 2.23 -6.30 -13.38
CA SER A 46 3.59 -6.04 -13.84
C SER A 46 4.44 -5.38 -12.76
N ILE A 47 3.90 -4.39 -12.04
CA ILE A 47 4.58 -3.75 -10.89
C ILE A 47 4.85 -4.79 -9.79
N LEU A 48 3.87 -5.61 -9.44
CA LEU A 48 4.03 -6.65 -8.42
C LEU A 48 5.12 -7.66 -8.80
N ASN A 49 5.12 -8.14 -10.05
CA ASN A 49 6.13 -9.08 -10.54
C ASN A 49 7.54 -8.48 -10.53
N ASN A 50 7.67 -7.21 -10.91
CA ASN A 50 8.94 -6.48 -10.78
C ASN A 50 9.39 -6.36 -9.32
N THR A 51 8.47 -6.02 -8.41
CA THR A 51 8.76 -5.94 -6.96
C THR A 51 9.21 -7.28 -6.39
N ILE A 52 8.58 -8.38 -6.81
CA ILE A 52 8.96 -9.74 -6.41
C ILE A 52 10.35 -10.11 -6.95
N ALA A 53 10.62 -9.80 -8.23
CA ALA A 53 11.90 -10.11 -8.87
C ALA A 53 13.07 -9.35 -8.23
N ARG A 54 12.88 -8.08 -7.91
CA ARG A 54 13.86 -7.26 -7.17
C ARG A 54 14.07 -7.80 -5.75
N GLY A 55 12.99 -8.03 -5.02
CA GLY A 55 13.02 -8.52 -3.63
C GLY A 55 13.55 -7.53 -2.59
N ASP A 56 13.70 -6.24 -2.95
CA ASP A 56 14.23 -5.14 -2.14
C ASP A 56 13.20 -4.07 -1.78
N SER A 57 11.94 -4.26 -2.19
CA SER A 57 10.87 -3.28 -1.99
C SER A 57 9.53 -3.96 -1.68
N ILE A 58 8.57 -3.15 -1.21
CA ILE A 58 7.18 -3.55 -1.02
C ILE A 58 6.26 -2.67 -1.86
N PHE A 59 5.28 -3.28 -2.53
CA PHE A 59 4.28 -2.57 -3.33
C PHE A 59 3.04 -2.23 -2.48
N VAL A 60 2.74 -0.94 -2.34
CA VAL A 60 1.48 -0.47 -1.77
C VAL A 60 0.46 -0.36 -2.90
N MET A 61 -0.41 -1.37 -2.99
CA MET A 61 -1.34 -1.57 -4.09
C MET A 61 -2.72 -1.00 -3.77
N ASP A 62 -3.26 -0.20 -4.67
CA ASP A 62 -4.67 0.15 -4.67
C ASP A 62 -5.47 -0.94 -5.41
N LEU A 63 -6.54 -1.45 -4.78
CA LEU A 63 -7.31 -2.57 -5.31
C LEU A 63 -8.49 -2.12 -6.16
N VAL A 64 -9.19 -1.07 -5.75
CA VAL A 64 -10.47 -0.65 -6.33
C VAL A 64 -10.59 0.87 -6.44
N ALA A 65 -11.45 1.32 -7.34
CA ALA A 65 -11.78 2.73 -7.51
C ALA A 65 -12.50 3.32 -6.28
N TYR A 66 -12.57 4.65 -6.24
CA TYR A 66 -13.36 5.39 -5.27
C TYR A 66 -14.82 4.91 -5.25
N ASN A 67 -15.43 4.91 -4.07
CA ASN A 67 -16.81 4.51 -3.81
C ASN A 67 -17.13 3.02 -4.10
N SER A 68 -16.13 2.15 -4.12
CA SER A 68 -16.32 0.71 -4.26
C SER A 68 -16.84 0.07 -2.97
N SER A 69 -17.51 -1.09 -3.09
CA SER A 69 -18.01 -1.84 -1.94
C SER A 69 -16.92 -2.68 -1.26
N ILE A 70 -17.19 -3.11 0.00
CA ILE A 70 -16.32 -4.06 0.71
C ILE A 70 -16.16 -5.37 -0.08
N ALA A 71 -17.26 -5.88 -0.66
CA ALA A 71 -17.22 -7.09 -1.47
C ALA A 71 -16.30 -6.94 -2.71
N ALA A 72 -16.31 -5.77 -3.35
CA ALA A 72 -15.43 -5.51 -4.48
C ALA A 72 -13.95 -5.53 -4.06
N VAL A 73 -13.60 -4.87 -2.96
CA VAL A 73 -12.20 -4.82 -2.49
C VAL A 73 -11.71 -6.18 -2.00
N THR A 74 -12.53 -6.92 -1.25
CA THR A 74 -12.17 -8.28 -0.77
C THR A 74 -12.06 -9.27 -1.93
N GLY A 75 -12.92 -9.12 -2.95
CA GLY A 75 -12.84 -9.91 -4.19
C GLY A 75 -11.55 -9.67 -4.96
N GLN A 76 -11.13 -8.43 -5.11
CA GLN A 76 -9.85 -8.09 -5.75
C GLN A 76 -8.64 -8.57 -4.94
N ALA A 77 -8.66 -8.42 -3.62
CA ALA A 77 -7.63 -8.96 -2.74
C ALA A 77 -7.48 -10.47 -2.87
N GLY A 78 -8.62 -11.18 -3.04
CA GLY A 78 -8.65 -12.62 -3.29
C GLY A 78 -7.93 -13.06 -4.58
N GLY A 79 -7.71 -12.17 -5.53
CA GLY A 79 -6.96 -12.42 -6.76
C GLY A 79 -5.44 -12.31 -6.60
N VAL A 80 -4.93 -11.79 -5.47
CA VAL A 80 -3.50 -11.57 -5.23
C VAL A 80 -3.00 -12.48 -4.11
N ASP A 81 -1.83 -13.06 -4.28
CA ASP A 81 -1.14 -13.84 -3.25
C ASP A 81 0.36 -13.48 -3.25
N SER A 82 0.73 -12.51 -2.45
CA SER A 82 2.13 -12.09 -2.35
C SER A 82 2.42 -11.35 -1.04
N SER A 83 3.54 -11.68 -0.42
CA SER A 83 4.05 -10.93 0.72
C SER A 83 4.75 -9.62 0.33
N TYR A 84 5.00 -9.40 -0.96
CA TYR A 84 5.60 -8.17 -1.48
C TYR A 84 4.56 -7.10 -1.82
N ALA A 85 3.28 -7.34 -1.57
CA ALA A 85 2.23 -6.35 -1.73
C ALA A 85 1.42 -6.17 -0.45
N ALA A 86 0.98 -4.94 -0.19
CA ALA A 86 0.05 -4.60 0.88
C ALA A 86 -1.03 -3.67 0.33
N ALA A 87 -2.28 -3.90 0.71
CA ALA A 87 -3.41 -3.09 0.29
C ALA A 87 -4.14 -2.47 1.48
N TYR A 88 -4.66 -1.27 1.26
CA TYR A 88 -5.34 -0.46 2.27
C TYR A 88 -6.67 0.04 1.74
N TRP A 89 -7.66 0.18 2.61
CA TRP A 89 -8.98 0.64 2.23
C TRP A 89 -9.74 1.21 3.46
N PRO A 90 -10.62 2.19 3.31
CA PRO A 90 -11.12 2.85 2.10
C PRO A 90 -10.23 4.02 1.63
N TRP A 91 -10.68 4.71 0.56
CA TRP A 91 -10.11 5.96 0.11
C TRP A 91 -10.20 7.03 1.20
N VAL A 92 -9.35 8.03 1.11
CA VAL A 92 -9.25 9.08 2.12
C VAL A 92 -9.41 10.45 1.51
N GLN A 93 -9.96 11.38 2.29
CA GLN A 93 -10.15 12.76 1.88
C GLN A 93 -9.07 13.65 2.49
N THR A 94 -8.46 14.46 1.68
CA THR A 94 -7.48 15.47 2.07
C THR A 94 -7.77 16.80 1.40
N ILE A 95 -7.04 17.84 1.80
CA ILE A 95 -7.08 19.16 1.16
C ILE A 95 -6.03 19.17 0.05
N ASP A 96 -6.43 19.49 -1.18
CA ASP A 96 -5.51 19.78 -2.27
C ASP A 96 -4.70 21.04 -1.94
N PRO A 97 -3.37 20.95 -1.84
CA PRO A 97 -2.54 22.10 -1.46
C PRO A 97 -2.56 23.25 -2.50
N ASN A 98 -2.93 22.98 -3.75
CA ASN A 98 -2.95 23.98 -4.80
C ASN A 98 -4.28 24.73 -4.86
N THR A 99 -5.40 24.03 -4.67
CA THR A 99 -6.74 24.61 -4.80
C THR A 99 -7.41 24.90 -3.46
N GLY A 100 -6.98 24.25 -2.39
CA GLY A 100 -7.64 24.26 -1.09
C GLY A 100 -8.93 23.45 -1.03
N GLU A 101 -9.28 22.73 -2.09
CA GLU A 101 -10.47 21.91 -2.15
C GLU A 101 -10.30 20.55 -1.49
N LEU A 102 -11.41 19.98 -1.02
CA LEU A 102 -11.44 18.64 -0.45
C LEU A 102 -11.53 17.61 -1.57
N VAL A 103 -10.51 16.77 -1.70
CA VAL A 103 -10.43 15.72 -2.70
C VAL A 103 -10.30 14.33 -2.07
N PHE A 104 -10.90 13.32 -2.71
CA PHE A 104 -10.67 11.93 -2.34
C PHE A 104 -9.53 11.36 -3.15
N ILE A 105 -8.58 10.74 -2.46
CA ILE A 105 -7.41 10.12 -3.07
C ILE A 105 -7.19 8.71 -2.53
N PRO A 106 -6.51 7.84 -3.29
CA PRO A 106 -6.24 6.48 -2.86
C PRO A 106 -5.28 6.44 -1.68
N PRO A 107 -5.41 5.44 -0.78
CA PRO A 107 -4.56 5.30 0.40
C PRO A 107 -3.07 5.20 0.10
N SER A 108 -2.70 4.59 -1.03
CA SER A 108 -1.31 4.42 -1.45
C SER A 108 -0.51 5.73 -1.53
N THR A 109 -1.19 6.87 -1.59
CA THR A 109 -0.57 8.20 -1.52
C THR A 109 0.05 8.49 -0.15
N PHE A 110 -0.57 8.02 0.94
CA PHE A 110 -0.14 8.32 2.31
C PHE A 110 0.64 7.20 3.00
N ILE A 111 0.41 5.96 2.60
CA ILE A 111 1.01 4.80 3.27
C ILE A 111 2.54 4.83 3.28
N PRO A 112 3.25 5.21 2.20
CA PRO A 112 4.71 5.37 2.26
C PRO A 112 5.16 6.38 3.33
N GLY A 113 4.40 7.45 3.54
CA GLY A 113 4.65 8.42 4.61
C GLY A 113 4.50 7.83 6.01
N ILE A 114 3.54 6.92 6.22
CA ILE A 114 3.37 6.20 7.49
C ILE A 114 4.54 5.22 7.73
N TYR A 115 5.02 4.57 6.68
CA TYR A 115 6.21 3.73 6.78
C TYR A 115 7.43 4.57 7.17
N ALA A 116 7.66 5.68 6.48
CA ALA A 116 8.75 6.59 6.78
C ALA A 116 8.68 7.18 8.21
N PHE A 117 7.47 7.54 8.66
CA PHE A 117 7.27 7.98 10.05
C PHE A 117 7.61 6.89 11.06
N THR A 118 7.22 5.65 10.78
CA THR A 118 7.56 4.51 11.64
C THR A 118 9.06 4.28 11.70
N ASP A 119 9.74 4.36 10.56
CA ASP A 119 11.20 4.19 10.45
C ASP A 119 11.95 5.29 11.21
N ALA A 120 11.46 6.53 11.15
CA ALA A 120 12.08 7.67 11.83
C ALA A 120 11.82 7.69 13.34
N SER A 121 10.66 7.19 13.79
CA SER A 121 10.24 7.23 15.20
C SER A 121 10.57 5.96 15.99
N ALA A 122 10.87 4.87 15.28
CA ALA A 122 11.22 3.57 15.86
C ALA A 122 12.22 2.88 14.91
N ASP A 123 11.79 1.80 14.25
CA ASP A 123 12.62 1.05 13.30
C ASP A 123 11.73 0.38 12.22
N PRO A 124 12.30 -0.01 11.04
CA PRO A 124 11.55 -0.64 9.94
C PRO A 124 10.78 -1.91 10.31
N TRP A 125 11.18 -2.60 11.37
CA TRP A 125 10.51 -3.81 11.85
C TRP A 125 9.35 -3.57 12.82
N PHE A 126 9.08 -2.32 13.18
CA PHE A 126 7.87 -2.00 13.94
C PHE A 126 6.64 -1.96 13.04
N ALA A 127 5.48 -2.31 13.61
CA ALA A 127 4.21 -2.29 12.89
C ALA A 127 3.81 -0.86 12.49
N PRO A 128 3.71 -0.53 11.20
CA PRO A 128 3.28 0.78 10.72
C PRO A 128 1.74 0.90 10.77
N ALA A 129 1.16 0.67 11.93
CA ALA A 129 -0.28 0.66 12.15
C ALA A 129 -0.63 0.93 13.62
N GLY A 130 -1.90 1.14 13.88
CA GLY A 130 -2.43 1.42 15.21
C GLY A 130 -2.35 2.89 15.60
N ILE A 131 -2.89 3.21 16.76
CA ILE A 131 -3.10 4.60 17.22
C ILE A 131 -1.78 5.38 17.28
N ASN A 132 -0.69 4.74 17.67
CA ASN A 132 0.59 5.44 17.92
C ASN A 132 1.41 5.68 16.63
N ARG A 133 1.30 4.82 15.61
CA ARG A 133 2.14 4.88 14.40
C ARG A 133 1.35 4.95 13.10
N GLY A 134 0.07 4.58 13.11
CA GLY A 134 -0.79 4.57 11.93
C GLY A 134 -1.62 5.83 11.73
N GLY A 135 -1.39 6.88 12.49
CA GLY A 135 -2.16 8.12 12.39
C GLY A 135 -1.94 8.84 11.05
N MET A 136 -3.03 9.26 10.43
CA MET A 136 -3.03 9.96 9.13
C MET A 136 -3.36 11.45 9.34
N GLY A 137 -2.42 12.21 9.91
CA GLY A 137 -2.66 13.60 10.32
C GLY A 137 -3.03 14.59 9.20
N GLN A 138 -2.72 14.26 7.95
CA GLN A 138 -3.08 15.07 6.77
C GLN A 138 -4.43 14.69 6.17
N VAL A 139 -5.07 13.63 6.68
CA VAL A 139 -6.35 13.14 6.20
C VAL A 139 -7.47 13.75 7.03
N VAL A 140 -8.43 14.37 6.35
CA VAL A 140 -9.61 14.98 6.98
C VAL A 140 -10.59 13.89 7.43
N ARG A 141 -10.85 12.91 6.57
CA ARG A 141 -11.71 11.76 6.88
C ARG A 141 -11.47 10.60 5.93
N ALA A 142 -11.85 9.40 6.35
CA ALA A 142 -12.01 8.26 5.46
C ALA A 142 -13.31 8.41 4.62
N GLU A 143 -13.32 7.82 3.44
CA GLU A 143 -14.49 7.77 2.53
C GLU A 143 -15.75 7.29 3.26
N ARG A 144 -15.58 6.29 4.11
CA ARG A 144 -16.67 5.74 4.95
C ARG A 144 -16.16 5.32 6.32
N LYS A 145 -17.05 5.39 7.29
CA LYS A 145 -16.77 4.93 8.65
C LYS A 145 -16.99 3.41 8.72
N LEU A 146 -15.93 2.68 9.02
CA LEU A 146 -15.97 1.23 9.14
C LEU A 146 -16.49 0.80 10.52
N THR A 147 -17.45 -0.12 10.56
CA THR A 147 -17.84 -0.84 11.76
C THR A 147 -16.76 -1.87 12.15
N SER A 148 -16.87 -2.47 13.35
CA SER A 148 -15.98 -3.56 13.74
C SER A 148 -16.04 -4.72 12.76
N ALA A 149 -17.26 -5.19 12.45
CA ALA A 149 -17.46 -6.28 11.49
C ALA A 149 -16.88 -5.99 10.10
N ASN A 150 -16.98 -4.74 9.62
CA ASN A 150 -16.38 -4.34 8.35
C ASN A 150 -14.85 -4.42 8.39
N ARG A 151 -14.23 -4.00 9.50
CA ARG A 151 -12.78 -4.11 9.68
C ARG A 151 -12.32 -5.55 9.75
N ASP A 152 -13.07 -6.40 10.45
CA ASP A 152 -12.78 -7.82 10.56
C ASP A 152 -12.84 -8.51 9.18
N SER A 153 -13.91 -8.27 8.40
CA SER A 153 -14.05 -8.81 7.04
C SER A 153 -12.92 -8.37 6.10
N LEU A 154 -12.49 -7.10 6.18
CA LEU A 154 -11.36 -6.60 5.39
C LEU A 154 -10.06 -7.29 5.83
N TYR A 155 -9.84 -7.38 7.13
CA TYR A 155 -8.62 -7.96 7.70
C TYR A 155 -8.50 -9.47 7.42
N GLU A 156 -9.61 -10.20 7.43
CA GLU A 156 -9.66 -11.60 7.00
C GLU A 156 -9.28 -11.76 5.52
N ALA A 157 -9.69 -10.81 4.68
CA ALA A 157 -9.32 -10.77 3.26
C ALA A 157 -7.91 -10.17 2.99
N ASN A 158 -7.09 -9.98 4.03
CA ASN A 158 -5.74 -9.39 3.95
C ASN A 158 -5.70 -7.92 3.44
N VAL A 159 -6.81 -7.20 3.58
CA VAL A 159 -6.87 -5.76 3.32
C VAL A 159 -6.78 -4.99 4.63
N ASN A 160 -5.88 -4.04 4.70
CA ASN A 160 -5.65 -3.25 5.90
C ASN A 160 -6.69 -2.14 6.03
N PRO A 161 -7.55 -2.17 7.05
CA PRO A 161 -8.59 -1.17 7.20
C PRO A 161 -8.01 0.18 7.66
N ILE A 162 -8.50 1.25 7.06
CA ILE A 162 -8.33 2.62 7.54
C ILE A 162 -9.58 2.98 8.33
N ALA A 163 -9.42 3.20 9.61
CA ALA A 163 -10.54 3.39 10.53
C ALA A 163 -10.51 4.80 11.15
N THR A 164 -11.68 5.31 11.49
CA THR A 164 -11.80 6.58 12.22
C THR A 164 -12.19 6.29 13.67
N PHE A 165 -11.37 6.74 14.60
CA PHE A 165 -11.61 6.60 16.03
C PHE A 165 -11.90 7.96 16.68
N PRO A 166 -12.82 8.01 17.65
CA PRO A 166 -13.04 9.23 18.43
C PRO A 166 -11.74 9.72 19.06
N ASN A 167 -11.46 11.00 18.97
CA ASN A 167 -10.27 11.68 19.53
C ASN A 167 -8.91 11.24 18.95
N GLN A 168 -8.87 10.30 18.02
CA GLN A 168 -7.64 9.81 17.36
C GLN A 168 -7.60 10.12 15.85
N GLY A 169 -8.74 10.53 15.28
CA GLY A 169 -8.84 10.80 13.84
C GLY A 169 -8.80 9.54 12.98
N VAL A 170 -8.24 9.67 11.80
CA VAL A 170 -8.11 8.59 10.81
C VAL A 170 -6.79 7.85 11.04
N VAL A 171 -6.88 6.52 11.14
CA VAL A 171 -5.76 5.66 11.51
C VAL A 171 -5.72 4.41 10.63
N VAL A 172 -4.54 4.04 10.16
CA VAL A 172 -4.29 2.71 9.59
C VAL A 172 -4.36 1.67 10.70
N PHE A 173 -5.31 0.72 10.60
CA PHE A 173 -5.62 -0.23 11.66
C PHE A 173 -5.38 -1.69 11.24
N GLY A 174 -4.38 -1.91 10.40
CA GLY A 174 -3.93 -3.23 9.96
C GLY A 174 -2.56 -3.13 9.31
N GLN A 175 -1.84 -4.26 9.30
CA GLN A 175 -0.51 -4.36 8.69
C GLN A 175 -0.26 -5.75 8.07
N LYS A 176 -1.26 -6.29 7.37
CA LYS A 176 -1.10 -7.53 6.60
C LYS A 176 -0.54 -7.25 5.20
N THR A 177 0.25 -8.19 4.71
CA THR A 177 0.52 -8.31 3.27
C THR A 177 -0.63 -9.04 2.58
N LEU A 178 -0.64 -9.06 1.26
CA LEU A 178 -1.65 -9.82 0.48
C LEU A 178 -1.34 -11.32 0.40
N GLN A 179 -0.40 -11.84 1.20
CA GLN A 179 -0.10 -13.26 1.26
C GLN A 179 -1.24 -14.04 1.91
N LYS A 180 -1.71 -15.09 1.23
CA LYS A 180 -2.80 -15.95 1.72
C LYS A 180 -2.34 -16.98 2.74
N ALA A 181 -1.19 -17.60 2.50
CA ALA A 181 -0.64 -18.58 3.41
C ALA A 181 -0.21 -17.93 4.73
N ALA A 182 -0.66 -18.49 5.85
CA ALA A 182 -0.25 -18.01 7.17
C ALA A 182 1.24 -18.25 7.38
N SER A 183 1.99 -17.19 7.55
CA SER A 183 3.43 -17.21 7.90
C SER A 183 3.82 -15.87 8.53
N ALA A 184 5.04 -15.74 9.02
CA ALA A 184 5.55 -14.46 9.49
C ALA A 184 5.55 -13.37 8.41
N LEU A 185 5.62 -13.75 7.12
CA LEU A 185 5.61 -12.86 5.98
C LEU A 185 4.22 -12.33 5.60
N ASP A 186 3.17 -12.79 6.25
CA ASP A 186 1.84 -12.22 6.12
C ASP A 186 1.71 -10.85 6.82
N ARG A 187 2.81 -10.37 7.44
CA ARG A 187 2.90 -9.08 8.13
C ARG A 187 3.85 -8.13 7.42
N VAL A 188 3.38 -6.88 7.22
CA VAL A 188 4.16 -5.81 6.57
C VAL A 188 5.48 -5.54 7.29
N ASN A 189 5.46 -5.44 8.63
CA ASN A 189 6.66 -5.18 9.41
C ASN A 189 7.73 -6.28 9.25
N VAL A 190 7.33 -7.55 9.22
CA VAL A 190 8.27 -8.65 9.02
C VAL A 190 8.81 -8.68 7.59
N ARG A 191 7.96 -8.42 6.58
CA ARG A 191 8.44 -8.30 5.19
C ARG A 191 9.44 -7.15 5.06
N ARG A 192 9.16 -5.99 5.64
CA ARG A 192 10.07 -4.83 5.62
C ARG A 192 11.38 -5.13 6.36
N LEU A 193 11.33 -5.80 7.50
CA LEU A 193 12.53 -6.28 8.19
C LEU A 193 13.41 -7.14 7.27
N LEU A 194 12.82 -8.12 6.59
CA LEU A 194 13.60 -9.00 5.69
C LEU A 194 14.16 -8.27 4.48
N ILE A 195 13.46 -7.25 3.96
CA ILE A 195 14.00 -6.37 2.90
C ILE A 195 15.23 -5.64 3.43
N THR A 196 15.13 -5.00 4.61
CA THR A 196 16.25 -4.29 5.23
C THR A 196 17.43 -5.20 5.54
N LEU A 197 17.18 -6.41 6.06
CA LEU A 197 18.25 -7.38 6.34
C LEU A 197 18.93 -7.87 5.08
N LYS A 198 18.17 -8.13 4.00
CA LYS A 198 18.73 -8.52 2.71
C LYS A 198 19.66 -7.45 2.16
N ASP A 199 19.21 -6.20 2.18
CA ASP A 199 19.98 -5.04 1.72
C ASP A 199 21.28 -4.88 2.56
N PHE A 200 21.18 -4.94 3.88
CA PHE A 200 22.32 -4.88 4.78
C PHE A 200 23.34 -6.00 4.54
N ILE A 201 22.87 -7.24 4.35
CA ILE A 201 23.76 -8.39 4.08
C ILE A 201 24.45 -8.23 2.72
N SER A 202 23.72 -7.77 1.69
CA SER A 202 24.29 -7.51 0.37
C SER A 202 25.43 -6.51 0.41
N GLN A 203 25.26 -5.42 1.14
CA GLN A 203 26.30 -4.37 1.31
C GLN A 203 27.57 -4.84 2.04
N ILE A 204 27.48 -5.91 2.82
CA ILE A 204 28.64 -6.47 3.55
C ILE A 204 29.30 -7.60 2.75
N ALA A 205 28.53 -8.28 1.89
CA ALA A 205 29.00 -9.47 1.15
C ALA A 205 29.75 -9.12 -0.14
N ASP A 206 29.63 -7.87 -0.62
CA ASP A 206 30.35 -7.31 -1.75
C ASP A 206 31.71 -6.68 -1.27
#